data_7c3e40f3eff9c50407b857ee7866303b
#
_entry.id   7c3e40f3eff9c50407b857ee7866303b
#
_cell.length_a   1.000
_cell.length_b   1.000
_cell.length_c   1.000
_cell.angle_alpha   90.00
_cell.angle_beta   90.00
_cell.angle_gamma   90.00
#
_symmetry.space_group_name_H-M   'P 1'
#
loop_
_entity.id
_entity.type
_entity.pdbx_description
1 polymer ?
#
loop_
_entity_poly.entity_id
_entity_poly.type
_entity_poly.pdbx_seq_one_letter_code
_entity_poly.pdbx_strand_id
1 'polypeptide(L)'
;MVDTLRRETTGEINPPLVLEIPEPTYEKIKWPYLLSLPVMWLLIIWVVAKKMLLGLFGRKLKTNTYLFDGASRSCRKIKDEATNWKGLDVVYNHHFGSIQGIEGWVSDFWIGMMNAQAVRNRLLLIKYLLAQKFNTCGQGGSILSLASGSAQGIIETLAFLKERGIKVRAVLVDNNQEALIHSKELAQKYGVEEQVTTIQGNIRDLFRLKKTLNGHLPFDAVEMVGFLEYVSDRTAVRLIESVYSVLRPGGIFLTNSIGNNPERWFLYHVIDWRMKHRRPKHLEGLVRAGGFEDCRIISEPHSIFHIALATSCKASTEMV
;
A
#
# COMPACT_ATOMS: atom_id res chain seq x y z
N MET A 1 -6.04 -41.57 -59.49
CA MET A 1 -5.54 -42.38 -58.40
C MET A 1 -4.98 -41.47 -57.37
N VAL A 2 -5.59 -41.45 -56.26
CA VAL A 2 -5.70 -40.44 -55.24
C VAL A 2 -4.41 -40.29 -54.46
N ASP A 3 -3.91 -39.06 -54.34
CA ASP A 3 -2.91 -38.72 -53.36
C ASP A 3 -3.47 -37.58 -52.47
N THR A 4 -3.85 -37.99 -51.28
CA THR A 4 -4.55 -37.15 -50.30
C THR A 4 -3.50 -36.45 -49.44
N LEU A 5 -3.34 -35.17 -49.67
CA LEU A 5 -2.51 -34.27 -48.88
C LEU A 5 -3.02 -34.20 -47.41
N ARG A 6 -2.22 -34.72 -46.53
CA ARG A 6 -2.27 -34.48 -45.10
C ARG A 6 -1.70 -33.09 -44.82
N ARG A 7 -2.52 -32.08 -44.69
CA ARG A 7 -2.12 -30.79 -44.05
C ARG A 7 -2.09 -30.96 -42.55
N GLU A 8 -0.92 -31.10 -42.00
CA GLU A 8 -0.70 -30.91 -40.57
C GLU A 8 -0.88 -29.39 -40.27
N THR A 9 -1.95 -29.06 -39.57
CA THR A 9 -2.13 -27.73 -38.98
C THR A 9 -1.23 -27.66 -37.76
N THR A 10 -0.02 -27.13 -37.95
CA THR A 10 0.78 -26.61 -36.83
C THR A 10 0.03 -25.41 -36.26
N GLY A 11 -0.64 -25.60 -35.15
CA GLY A 11 -1.21 -24.50 -34.37
C GLY A 11 -0.08 -23.63 -33.85
N GLU A 12 0.19 -22.55 -34.57
CA GLU A 12 0.99 -21.44 -34.01
C GLU A 12 0.24 -20.93 -32.78
N ILE A 13 0.76 -21.27 -31.60
CA ILE A 13 0.36 -20.63 -30.36
C ILE A 13 0.94 -19.23 -30.46
N ASN A 14 0.13 -18.26 -30.90
CA ASN A 14 0.51 -16.85 -30.81
C ASN A 14 0.91 -16.57 -29.37
N PRO A 15 2.08 -16.00 -29.10
CA PRO A 15 2.46 -15.60 -27.76
C PRO A 15 1.37 -14.66 -27.22
N PRO A 16 1.02 -14.79 -25.93
CA PRO A 16 0.00 -13.93 -25.35
C PRO A 16 0.35 -12.47 -25.60
N LEU A 17 -0.63 -11.72 -26.09
CA LEU A 17 -0.49 -10.29 -26.34
C LEU A 17 -0.14 -9.61 -25.01
N VAL A 18 1.13 -9.31 -24.78
CA VAL A 18 1.57 -8.55 -23.61
C VAL A 18 1.14 -7.11 -23.86
N LEU A 19 -0.01 -6.74 -23.29
CA LEU A 19 -0.50 -5.37 -23.36
C LEU A 19 0.43 -4.48 -22.53
N GLU A 20 0.90 -3.38 -23.11
CA GLU A 20 1.67 -2.39 -22.35
C GLU A 20 0.84 -1.83 -21.21
N ILE A 21 1.40 -1.89 -20.00
CA ILE A 21 0.82 -1.22 -18.83
C ILE A 21 1.45 0.17 -18.79
N PRO A 22 0.65 1.24 -18.94
CA PRO A 22 1.19 2.59 -18.93
C PRO A 22 1.83 2.89 -17.56
N GLU A 23 2.99 3.54 -17.59
CA GLU A 23 3.61 4.04 -16.37
C GLU A 23 2.67 5.04 -15.67
N PRO A 24 2.58 4.99 -14.34
CA PRO A 24 1.71 5.88 -13.61
C PRO A 24 2.20 7.33 -13.69
N THR A 25 1.27 8.24 -13.83
CA THR A 25 1.55 9.68 -13.71
C THR A 25 1.60 10.04 -12.23
N TYR A 26 2.81 10.26 -11.72
CA TYR A 26 3.05 10.61 -10.33
C TYR A 26 2.83 12.09 -10.04
N GLU A 27 2.35 12.37 -8.82
CA GLU A 27 2.30 13.74 -8.31
C GLU A 27 3.72 14.27 -8.05
N LYS A 28 3.94 15.54 -8.43
CA LYS A 28 5.21 16.23 -8.25
C LYS A 28 5.06 17.34 -7.21
N ILE A 29 6.13 17.60 -6.46
CA ILE A 29 6.18 18.69 -5.50
C ILE A 29 6.01 20.03 -6.25
N LYS A 30 5.03 20.81 -5.80
CA LYS A 30 4.86 22.19 -6.28
C LYS A 30 5.79 23.08 -5.49
N TRP A 31 6.56 23.94 -6.18
CA TRP A 31 7.55 24.83 -5.54
C TRP A 31 6.97 25.74 -4.43
N PRO A 32 5.73 26.24 -4.50
CA PRO A 32 5.15 27.04 -3.41
C PRO A 32 5.08 26.29 -2.08
N TYR A 33 4.98 24.94 -2.15
CA TYR A 33 5.01 24.09 -0.97
C TYR A 33 6.32 24.20 -0.19
N LEU A 34 7.46 24.34 -0.87
CA LEU A 34 8.76 24.47 -0.19
C LEU A 34 8.82 25.74 0.69
N LEU A 35 8.09 26.78 0.31
CA LEU A 35 7.98 28.00 1.10
C LEU A 35 7.17 27.81 2.40
N SER A 36 6.34 26.78 2.47
CA SER A 36 5.56 26.46 3.65
C SER A 36 6.35 25.75 4.75
N LEU A 37 7.53 25.19 4.44
CA LEU A 37 8.34 24.45 5.42
C LEU A 37 8.69 25.26 6.67
N PRO A 38 9.13 26.55 6.58
CA PRO A 38 9.36 27.36 7.77
C PRO A 38 8.11 27.54 8.63
N VAL A 39 6.95 27.77 8.00
CA VAL A 39 5.66 27.91 8.68
C VAL A 39 5.28 26.62 9.40
N MET A 40 5.50 25.48 8.76
CA MET A 40 5.28 24.16 9.35
C MET A 40 6.15 23.96 10.61
N TRP A 41 7.43 24.36 10.58
CA TRP A 41 8.31 24.26 11.75
C TRP A 41 7.87 25.15 12.90
N LEU A 42 7.44 26.38 12.64
CA LEU A 42 6.87 27.27 13.65
C LEU A 42 5.61 26.66 14.28
N LEU A 43 4.76 26.04 13.45
CA LEU A 43 3.57 25.33 13.92
C LEU A 43 3.92 24.13 14.81
N ILE A 44 4.93 23.34 14.44
CA ILE A 44 5.42 22.22 15.25
C ILE A 44 5.87 22.70 16.62
N ILE A 45 6.73 23.74 16.65
CA ILE A 45 7.26 24.31 17.90
C ILE A 45 6.10 24.78 18.80
N TRP A 46 5.13 25.49 18.22
CA TRP A 46 3.98 26.00 18.96
C TRP A 46 3.10 24.85 19.52
N VAL A 47 2.82 23.81 18.72
CA VAL A 47 2.03 22.64 19.14
C VAL A 47 2.76 21.88 20.25
N VAL A 48 4.08 21.67 20.12
CA VAL A 48 4.87 20.98 21.15
C VAL A 48 4.86 21.75 22.45
N ALA A 49 5.12 23.07 22.42
CA ALA A 49 5.09 23.93 23.61
C ALA A 49 3.71 23.90 24.29
N LYS A 50 2.64 23.99 23.52
CA LYS A 50 1.26 23.92 24.02
C LYS A 50 0.94 22.54 24.63
N LYS A 51 1.39 21.44 24.00
CA LYS A 51 1.23 20.07 24.55
C LYS A 51 1.99 19.92 25.88
N MET A 52 3.20 20.45 25.96
CA MET A 52 4.00 20.44 27.21
C MET A 52 3.31 21.22 28.31
N LEU A 53 2.88 22.45 28.03
CA LEU A 53 2.19 23.30 29.01
C LEU A 53 0.90 22.65 29.53
N LEU A 54 0.06 22.14 28.63
CA LEU A 54 -1.17 21.46 29.03
C LEU A 54 -0.91 20.16 29.80
N GLY A 55 0.19 19.46 29.46
CA GLY A 55 0.64 18.24 30.14
C GLY A 55 0.99 18.51 31.62
N LEU A 56 1.55 19.69 31.97
CA LEU A 56 1.80 20.10 33.37
C LEU A 56 0.52 20.18 34.19
N PHE A 57 -0.60 20.46 33.54
CA PHE A 57 -1.95 20.51 34.20
C PHE A 57 -2.76 19.22 34.00
N GLY A 58 -2.15 18.12 33.55
CA GLY A 58 -2.83 16.86 33.27
C GLY A 58 -3.85 16.91 32.13
N ARG A 59 -3.81 17.95 31.28
CA ARG A 59 -4.75 18.15 30.17
C ARG A 59 -4.18 17.68 28.86
N LYS A 60 -5.00 17.05 28.03
CA LYS A 60 -4.64 16.66 26.65
C LYS A 60 -5.14 17.72 25.66
N LEU A 61 -4.34 18.03 24.66
CA LEU A 61 -4.71 18.90 23.56
C LEU A 61 -5.64 18.16 22.60
N LYS A 62 -6.90 18.58 22.49
CA LYS A 62 -7.89 17.98 21.56
C LYS A 62 -7.71 18.47 20.14
N THR A 63 -7.57 19.78 19.96
CA THR A 63 -7.33 20.42 18.66
C THR A 63 -5.94 21.04 18.69
N ASN A 64 -5.05 20.63 17.78
CA ASN A 64 -3.69 21.14 17.75
C ASN A 64 -3.65 22.61 17.36
N THR A 65 -4.33 22.98 16.28
CA THR A 65 -4.39 24.34 15.78
C THR A 65 -5.59 24.54 14.88
N TYR A 66 -6.10 25.77 14.86
CA TYR A 66 -7.14 26.15 13.91
C TYR A 66 -6.69 25.98 12.44
N LEU A 67 -5.40 26.20 12.17
CA LEU A 67 -4.84 26.07 10.81
C LEU A 67 -4.70 24.64 10.29
N PHE A 68 -4.95 23.62 11.09
CA PHE A 68 -4.94 22.23 10.67
C PHE A 68 -6.29 21.55 10.98
N ASP A 69 -6.44 21.01 12.15
CA ASP A 69 -7.59 20.21 12.57
C ASP A 69 -8.77 21.04 13.11
N GLY A 70 -8.58 22.34 13.31
CA GLY A 70 -9.64 23.27 13.72
C GLY A 70 -10.52 23.72 12.55
N ALA A 71 -9.93 24.03 11.40
CA ALA A 71 -10.63 24.60 10.25
C ALA A 71 -10.96 23.58 9.15
N SER A 72 -10.38 22.37 9.18
CA SER A 72 -10.61 21.33 8.18
C SER A 72 -11.12 20.04 8.82
N ARG A 73 -12.30 19.59 8.37
CA ARG A 73 -12.87 18.28 8.77
C ARG A 73 -12.02 17.13 8.22
N SER A 74 -11.50 17.24 7.01
CA SER A 74 -10.61 16.25 6.39
C SER A 74 -9.31 16.09 7.19
N CYS A 75 -8.64 17.19 7.53
CA CYS A 75 -7.42 17.15 8.36
C CYS A 75 -7.68 16.63 9.77
N ARG A 76 -8.84 16.98 10.36
CA ARG A 76 -9.26 16.44 11.65
C ARG A 76 -9.45 14.93 11.56
N LYS A 77 -10.15 14.42 10.53
CA LYS A 77 -10.35 12.98 10.32
C LYS A 77 -9.02 12.26 10.12
N ILE A 78 -8.07 12.82 9.35
CA ILE A 78 -6.72 12.25 9.20
C ILE A 78 -6.01 12.14 10.55
N LYS A 79 -6.13 13.15 11.42
CA LYS A 79 -5.51 13.13 12.75
C LYS A 79 -6.20 12.14 13.69
N ASP A 80 -7.52 12.17 13.75
CA ASP A 80 -8.30 11.32 14.68
C ASP A 80 -8.17 9.84 14.30
N GLU A 81 -7.99 9.56 13.02
CA GLU A 81 -7.80 8.23 12.44
C GLU A 81 -6.34 7.95 12.03
N ALA A 82 -5.38 8.66 12.63
CA ALA A 82 -3.96 8.39 12.41
C ALA A 82 -3.64 6.92 12.73
N THR A 83 -2.87 6.25 11.87
CA THR A 83 -2.58 4.81 11.93
C THR A 83 -3.73 3.87 11.53
N ASN A 84 -4.90 4.41 11.17
CA ASN A 84 -6.05 3.66 10.70
C ASN A 84 -6.23 3.85 9.17
N TRP A 85 -6.85 2.87 8.51
CA TRP A 85 -7.20 2.93 7.10
C TRP A 85 -8.05 4.15 6.72
N LYS A 86 -8.92 4.62 7.62
CA LYS A 86 -9.79 5.79 7.40
C LYS A 86 -9.01 7.08 7.17
N GLY A 87 -7.86 7.24 7.82
CA GLY A 87 -6.97 8.38 7.60
C GLY A 87 -6.34 8.35 6.21
N LEU A 88 -5.92 7.17 5.75
CA LEU A 88 -5.39 6.97 4.38
C LEU A 88 -6.47 7.14 3.32
N ASP A 89 -7.69 6.65 3.58
CA ASP A 89 -8.83 6.80 2.69
C ASP A 89 -9.14 8.27 2.36
N VAL A 90 -9.08 9.16 3.37
CA VAL A 90 -9.20 10.60 3.15
C VAL A 90 -8.10 11.13 2.23
N VAL A 91 -6.85 10.66 2.40
CA VAL A 91 -5.71 11.10 1.58
C VAL A 91 -5.83 10.60 0.15
N TYR A 92 -6.24 9.34 -0.05
CA TYR A 92 -6.39 8.74 -1.38
C TYR A 92 -7.51 9.37 -2.20
N ASN A 93 -8.65 9.67 -1.54
CA ASN A 93 -9.88 10.11 -2.21
C ASN A 93 -10.13 11.62 -2.08
N HIS A 94 -9.11 12.41 -1.70
CA HIS A 94 -9.24 13.86 -1.64
C HIS A 94 -9.29 14.48 -3.04
N HIS A 95 -10.36 15.22 -3.31
CA HIS A 95 -10.55 15.97 -4.55
C HIS A 95 -10.24 17.44 -4.31
N PHE A 96 -9.12 17.89 -4.86
CA PHE A 96 -8.67 19.30 -4.75
C PHE A 96 -9.70 20.25 -5.37
N GLY A 97 -9.99 21.35 -4.68
CA GLY A 97 -10.96 22.35 -5.11
C GLY A 97 -12.44 21.98 -4.92
N SER A 98 -12.73 20.78 -4.37
CA SER A 98 -14.12 20.34 -4.15
C SER A 98 -14.82 21.01 -2.97
N ILE A 99 -14.04 21.46 -1.98
CA ILE A 99 -14.54 22.16 -0.78
C ILE A 99 -14.25 23.64 -0.93
N GLN A 100 -15.25 24.50 -0.70
CA GLN A 100 -15.11 25.95 -0.82
C GLN A 100 -14.70 26.62 0.49
N GLY A 101 -14.14 27.82 0.39
CA GLY A 101 -13.79 28.67 1.53
C GLY A 101 -12.54 28.22 2.29
N ILE A 102 -12.42 28.66 3.54
CA ILE A 102 -11.24 28.41 4.38
C ILE A 102 -11.01 26.92 4.62
N GLU A 103 -12.08 26.15 4.81
CA GLU A 103 -12.00 24.70 5.01
C GLU A 103 -11.35 24.00 3.80
N GLY A 104 -11.78 24.37 2.59
CA GLY A 104 -11.22 23.82 1.36
C GLY A 104 -9.76 24.19 1.19
N TRP A 105 -9.43 25.46 1.35
CA TRP A 105 -8.05 25.92 1.26
C TRP A 105 -7.12 25.21 2.27
N VAL A 106 -7.55 25.06 3.52
CA VAL A 106 -6.77 24.34 4.57
C VAL A 106 -6.64 22.86 4.22
N SER A 107 -7.72 22.22 3.74
CA SER A 107 -7.70 20.82 3.32
C SER A 107 -6.74 20.59 2.17
N ASP A 108 -6.87 21.37 1.11
CA ASP A 108 -6.04 21.27 -0.10
C ASP A 108 -4.56 21.53 0.20
N PHE A 109 -4.28 22.50 1.09
CA PHE A 109 -2.93 22.80 1.49
C PHE A 109 -2.27 21.60 2.20
N TRP A 110 -2.88 21.09 3.27
CA TRP A 110 -2.27 20.04 4.07
C TRP A 110 -2.30 18.65 3.41
N ILE A 111 -3.37 18.33 2.67
CA ILE A 111 -3.45 17.08 1.90
C ILE A 111 -2.62 17.15 0.60
N GLY A 112 -2.26 18.36 0.19
CA GLY A 112 -1.30 18.62 -0.88
C GLY A 112 0.17 18.50 -0.47
N MET A 113 0.49 18.26 0.81
CA MET A 113 1.86 18.13 1.30
C MET A 113 2.58 16.90 0.77
N MET A 114 3.90 16.91 0.89
CA MET A 114 4.82 15.92 0.28
C MET A 114 4.53 14.49 0.73
N ASN A 115 4.27 14.28 2.04
CA ASN A 115 3.91 12.94 2.54
C ASN A 115 2.58 12.43 1.99
N ALA A 116 1.58 13.30 1.88
CA ALA A 116 0.28 12.90 1.33
C ALA A 116 0.39 12.58 -0.18
N GLN A 117 1.16 13.37 -0.93
CA GLN A 117 1.50 13.05 -2.33
C GLN A 117 2.24 11.73 -2.44
N ALA A 118 3.25 11.51 -1.58
CA ALA A 118 4.02 10.27 -1.55
C ALA A 118 3.16 9.05 -1.22
N VAL A 119 2.16 9.19 -0.34
CA VAL A 119 1.16 8.15 -0.05
C VAL A 119 0.34 7.80 -1.30
N ARG A 120 -0.12 8.80 -2.07
CA ARG A 120 -0.83 8.56 -3.34
C ARG A 120 0.08 7.98 -4.42
N ASN A 121 1.32 8.48 -4.53
CA ASN A 121 2.32 7.92 -5.45
C ASN A 121 2.67 6.47 -5.12
N ARG A 122 2.78 6.14 -3.83
CA ARG A 122 2.96 4.76 -3.36
C ARG A 122 1.81 3.85 -3.83
N LEU A 123 0.56 4.31 -3.70
CA LEU A 123 -0.61 3.57 -4.17
C LEU A 123 -0.53 3.29 -5.68
N LEU A 124 -0.19 4.30 -6.47
CA LEU A 124 -0.01 4.15 -7.92
C LEU A 124 1.11 3.16 -8.26
N LEU A 125 2.24 3.23 -7.56
CA LEU A 125 3.36 2.33 -7.78
C LEU A 125 3.01 0.88 -7.44
N ILE A 126 2.31 0.62 -6.33
CA ILE A 126 1.86 -0.73 -5.96
C ILE A 126 0.90 -1.29 -7.02
N LYS A 127 -0.08 -0.51 -7.47
CA LYS A 127 -0.99 -0.91 -8.56
C LYS A 127 -0.24 -1.28 -9.83
N TYR A 128 0.73 -0.46 -10.22
CA TYR A 128 1.56 -0.69 -11.41
C TYR A 128 2.36 -2.00 -11.30
N LEU A 129 3.04 -2.23 -10.17
CA LEU A 129 3.85 -3.44 -9.96
C LEU A 129 3.00 -4.71 -9.93
N LEU A 130 1.83 -4.68 -9.30
CA LEU A 130 0.89 -5.80 -9.32
C LEU A 130 0.34 -6.05 -10.73
N ALA A 131 -0.07 -5.00 -11.43
CA ALA A 131 -0.56 -5.12 -12.79
C ALA A 131 0.51 -5.71 -13.73
N GLN A 132 1.76 -5.27 -13.63
CA GLN A 132 2.88 -5.83 -14.40
C GLN A 132 3.05 -7.33 -14.12
N LYS A 133 2.99 -7.75 -12.84
CA LYS A 133 3.13 -9.17 -12.48
C LYS A 133 2.11 -10.05 -13.20
N PHE A 134 0.84 -9.66 -13.20
CA PHE A 134 -0.22 -10.49 -13.78
C PHE A 134 -0.34 -10.34 -15.30
N ASN A 135 0.02 -9.19 -15.86
CA ASN A 135 0.05 -9.00 -17.31
C ASN A 135 1.12 -9.87 -18.00
N THR A 136 2.31 -9.99 -17.39
CA THR A 136 3.39 -10.84 -17.92
C THR A 136 3.06 -12.33 -17.87
N CYS A 137 2.25 -12.76 -16.91
CA CYS A 137 1.87 -14.17 -16.77
C CYS A 137 0.78 -14.59 -17.77
N GLY A 138 -0.03 -13.65 -18.31
CA GLY A 138 -1.14 -13.93 -19.26
C GLY A 138 -2.22 -14.85 -18.75
N GLN A 139 -2.02 -15.43 -17.58
CA GLN A 139 -2.93 -16.36 -16.89
C GLN A 139 -3.44 -15.68 -15.61
N GLY A 140 -4.65 -16.04 -15.19
CA GLY A 140 -5.18 -15.58 -13.92
C GLY A 140 -4.28 -15.92 -12.74
N GLY A 141 -4.55 -15.34 -11.59
CA GLY A 141 -3.71 -15.55 -10.42
C GLY A 141 -4.39 -15.19 -9.12
N SER A 142 -3.62 -15.17 -8.03
CA SER A 142 -4.09 -14.89 -6.69
C SER A 142 -3.21 -13.90 -5.94
N ILE A 143 -3.85 -12.96 -5.25
CA ILE A 143 -3.20 -11.97 -4.38
C ILE A 143 -3.64 -12.22 -2.94
N LEU A 144 -2.69 -12.17 -2.01
CA LEU A 144 -2.97 -12.03 -0.59
C LEU A 144 -2.60 -10.62 -0.15
N SER A 145 -3.54 -9.86 0.39
CA SER A 145 -3.27 -8.56 1.02
C SER A 145 -3.36 -8.70 2.53
N LEU A 146 -2.27 -8.40 3.22
CA LEU A 146 -2.12 -8.48 4.68
C LEU A 146 -2.16 -7.09 5.31
N ALA A 147 -2.98 -6.92 6.35
CA ALA A 147 -3.36 -5.61 6.90
C ALA A 147 -3.92 -4.71 5.79
N SER A 148 -4.87 -5.25 5.05
CA SER A 148 -5.37 -4.70 3.78
C SER A 148 -6.02 -3.31 3.91
N GLY A 149 -6.48 -2.94 5.10
CA GLY A 149 -7.23 -1.69 5.30
C GLY A 149 -8.42 -1.60 4.34
N SER A 150 -8.55 -0.49 3.60
CA SER A 150 -9.56 -0.33 2.54
C SER A 150 -9.30 -1.19 1.30
N ALA A 151 -8.12 -1.77 1.17
CA ALA A 151 -7.66 -2.54 0.01
C ALA A 151 -7.80 -1.83 -1.35
N GLN A 152 -7.87 -0.47 -1.35
CA GLN A 152 -8.15 0.31 -2.56
C GLN A 152 -7.19 -0.04 -3.70
N GLY A 153 -5.88 -0.14 -3.45
CA GLY A 153 -4.90 -0.48 -4.47
C GLY A 153 -5.11 -1.86 -5.09
N ILE A 154 -5.52 -2.84 -4.28
CA ILE A 154 -5.83 -4.20 -4.74
C ILE A 154 -7.10 -4.19 -5.61
N ILE A 155 -8.17 -3.58 -5.10
CA ILE A 155 -9.47 -3.55 -5.78
C ILE A 155 -9.39 -2.83 -7.13
N GLU A 156 -8.73 -1.68 -7.18
CA GLU A 156 -8.49 -0.96 -8.44
C GLU A 156 -7.58 -1.73 -9.40
N THR A 157 -6.62 -2.50 -8.89
CA THR A 157 -5.79 -3.40 -9.72
C THR A 157 -6.63 -4.55 -10.29
N LEU A 158 -7.51 -5.16 -9.49
CA LEU A 158 -8.41 -6.21 -9.98
C LEU A 158 -9.33 -5.70 -11.09
N ALA A 159 -9.91 -4.50 -10.92
CA ALA A 159 -10.77 -3.87 -11.94
C ALA A 159 -10.00 -3.64 -13.26
N PHE A 160 -8.80 -3.07 -13.15
CA PHE A 160 -7.92 -2.84 -14.29
C PHE A 160 -7.54 -4.13 -15.05
N LEU A 161 -7.25 -5.21 -14.31
CA LEU A 161 -6.92 -6.52 -14.90
C LEU A 161 -8.17 -7.19 -15.52
N LYS A 162 -9.33 -7.06 -14.87
CA LYS A 162 -10.60 -7.58 -15.39
C LYS A 162 -10.96 -6.97 -16.74
N GLU A 163 -10.79 -5.66 -16.91
CA GLU A 163 -11.00 -4.96 -18.20
C GLU A 163 -10.10 -5.51 -19.31
N ARG A 164 -8.98 -6.13 -18.97
CA ARG A 164 -8.02 -6.78 -19.89
C ARG A 164 -8.23 -8.28 -20.03
N GLY A 165 -9.31 -8.82 -19.47
CA GLY A 165 -9.62 -10.25 -19.52
C GLY A 165 -8.77 -11.12 -18.60
N ILE A 166 -7.95 -10.51 -17.72
CA ILE A 166 -7.09 -11.24 -16.78
C ILE A 166 -7.83 -11.44 -15.46
N LYS A 167 -8.15 -12.69 -15.12
CA LYS A 167 -8.89 -13.07 -13.91
C LYS A 167 -7.94 -13.28 -12.74
N VAL A 168 -7.90 -12.33 -11.81
CA VAL A 168 -7.12 -12.42 -10.57
C VAL A 168 -8.08 -12.43 -9.39
N ARG A 169 -7.84 -13.29 -8.39
CA ARG A 169 -8.58 -13.32 -7.13
C ARG A 169 -7.75 -12.67 -6.03
N ALA A 170 -8.39 -12.03 -5.07
CA ALA A 170 -7.73 -11.46 -3.91
C ALA A 170 -8.34 -11.97 -2.61
N VAL A 171 -7.46 -12.32 -1.66
CA VAL A 171 -7.83 -12.57 -0.27
C VAL A 171 -7.33 -11.38 0.54
N LEU A 172 -8.26 -10.66 1.18
CA LEU A 172 -8.00 -9.48 1.98
C LEU A 172 -8.06 -9.86 3.46
N VAL A 173 -6.98 -9.63 4.19
CA VAL A 173 -6.89 -9.94 5.61
C VAL A 173 -6.67 -8.65 6.40
N ASP A 174 -7.57 -8.36 7.32
CA ASP A 174 -7.43 -7.26 8.28
C ASP A 174 -8.05 -7.64 9.63
N ASN A 175 -7.57 -7.04 10.71
CA ASN A 175 -8.16 -7.22 12.04
C ASN A 175 -9.39 -6.32 12.26
N ASN A 176 -9.53 -5.28 11.45
CA ASN A 176 -10.62 -4.31 11.52
C ASN A 176 -11.79 -4.74 10.60
N GLN A 177 -12.90 -5.14 11.22
CA GLN A 177 -14.10 -5.55 10.48
C GLN A 177 -14.68 -4.42 9.61
N GLU A 178 -14.61 -3.16 10.05
CA GLU A 178 -15.11 -2.02 9.26
C GLU A 178 -14.29 -1.83 7.98
N ALA A 179 -12.97 -2.06 8.04
CA ALA A 179 -12.11 -2.03 6.86
C ALA A 179 -12.53 -3.07 5.82
N LEU A 180 -12.83 -4.28 6.29
CA LEU A 180 -13.27 -5.38 5.41
C LEU A 180 -14.68 -5.14 4.82
N ILE A 181 -15.59 -4.53 5.58
CA ILE A 181 -16.90 -4.13 5.06
C ILE A 181 -16.71 -3.07 3.96
N HIS A 182 -15.93 -2.02 4.23
CA HIS A 182 -15.62 -0.98 3.25
C HIS A 182 -14.94 -1.55 1.99
N SER A 183 -14.02 -2.51 2.15
CA SER A 183 -13.38 -3.17 1.01
C SER A 183 -14.39 -3.92 0.13
N LYS A 184 -15.40 -4.57 0.71
CA LYS A 184 -16.47 -5.21 -0.06
C LYS A 184 -17.33 -4.20 -0.82
N GLU A 185 -17.72 -3.11 -0.17
CA GLU A 185 -18.47 -2.02 -0.81
C GLU A 185 -17.67 -1.43 -1.99
N LEU A 186 -16.38 -1.23 -1.79
CA LEU A 186 -15.48 -0.75 -2.84
C LEU A 186 -15.36 -1.76 -3.98
N ALA A 187 -15.23 -3.06 -3.68
CA ALA A 187 -15.17 -4.12 -4.68
C ALA A 187 -16.46 -4.18 -5.51
N GLN A 188 -17.62 -4.02 -4.87
CA GLN A 188 -18.91 -3.92 -5.54
C GLN A 188 -18.97 -2.71 -6.47
N LYS A 189 -18.54 -1.53 -5.99
CA LYS A 189 -18.48 -0.30 -6.79
C LYS A 189 -17.64 -0.47 -8.06
N TYR A 190 -16.55 -1.24 -7.98
CA TYR A 190 -15.66 -1.52 -9.12
C TYR A 190 -16.06 -2.79 -9.90
N GLY A 191 -17.14 -3.47 -9.51
CA GLY A 191 -17.66 -4.68 -10.18
C GLY A 191 -16.70 -5.87 -10.10
N VAL A 192 -15.96 -6.02 -9.00
CA VAL A 192 -14.97 -7.11 -8.78
C VAL A 192 -15.25 -7.90 -7.49
N GLU A 193 -16.44 -7.81 -6.93
CA GLU A 193 -16.83 -8.44 -5.67
C GLU A 193 -16.66 -9.95 -5.67
N GLU A 194 -16.91 -10.62 -6.79
CA GLU A 194 -16.74 -12.05 -6.96
C GLU A 194 -15.27 -12.50 -6.93
N GLN A 195 -14.35 -11.57 -7.13
CA GLN A 195 -12.90 -11.82 -7.11
C GLN A 195 -12.30 -11.60 -5.72
N VAL A 196 -13.07 -11.10 -4.76
CA VAL A 196 -12.59 -10.67 -3.43
C VAL A 196 -13.15 -11.58 -2.34
N THR A 197 -12.25 -12.15 -1.56
CA THR A 197 -12.57 -12.84 -0.30
C THR A 197 -11.99 -12.05 0.86
N THR A 198 -12.78 -11.81 1.91
CA THR A 198 -12.32 -11.11 3.11
C THR A 198 -12.21 -12.06 4.29
N ILE A 199 -11.14 -11.96 5.05
CA ILE A 199 -10.88 -12.75 6.26
C ILE A 199 -10.53 -11.80 7.40
N GLN A 200 -11.32 -11.82 8.47
CA GLN A 200 -10.94 -11.09 9.68
C GLN A 200 -9.86 -11.89 10.42
N GLY A 201 -8.70 -11.27 10.63
CA GLY A 201 -7.59 -11.94 11.28
C GLY A 201 -6.46 -11.01 11.67
N ASN A 202 -5.73 -11.39 12.72
CA ASN A 202 -4.55 -10.66 13.13
C ASN A 202 -3.32 -11.24 12.41
N ILE A 203 -2.69 -10.44 11.56
CA ILE A 203 -1.51 -10.89 10.80
C ILE A 203 -0.31 -11.23 11.69
N ARG A 204 -0.29 -10.81 12.96
CA ARG A 204 0.74 -11.22 13.94
C ARG A 204 0.56 -12.67 14.40
N ASP A 205 -0.63 -13.25 14.23
CA ASP A 205 -0.93 -14.67 14.50
C ASP A 205 -0.97 -15.47 13.18
N LEU A 206 0.16 -15.50 12.50
CA LEU A 206 0.30 -16.11 11.18
C LEU A 206 0.12 -17.61 11.17
N PHE A 207 0.34 -18.29 12.29
CA PHE A 207 0.09 -19.73 12.39
C PHE A 207 -1.40 -20.04 12.24
N ARG A 208 -2.25 -19.30 12.93
CA ARG A 208 -3.72 -19.41 12.76
C ARG A 208 -4.15 -18.97 11.38
N LEU A 209 -3.57 -17.88 10.88
CA LEU A 209 -3.88 -17.36 9.56
C LEU A 209 -3.57 -18.35 8.45
N LYS A 210 -2.44 -19.06 8.50
CA LYS A 210 -2.12 -20.13 7.55
C LYS A 210 -3.20 -21.22 7.50
N LYS A 211 -3.71 -21.64 8.65
CA LYS A 211 -4.79 -22.63 8.73
C LYS A 211 -6.06 -22.13 8.03
N THR A 212 -6.39 -20.85 8.22
CA THR A 212 -7.54 -20.22 7.58
C THR A 212 -7.34 -20.03 6.07
N LEU A 213 -6.08 -19.77 5.64
CA LEU A 213 -5.72 -19.60 4.23
C LEU A 213 -5.53 -20.91 3.47
N ASN A 214 -5.64 -22.07 4.13
CA ASN A 214 -5.23 -23.37 3.55
C ASN A 214 -5.94 -23.70 2.20
N GLY A 215 -7.19 -23.27 2.02
CA GLY A 215 -7.93 -23.44 0.76
C GLY A 215 -7.55 -22.44 -0.36
N HIS A 216 -6.68 -21.47 -0.08
CA HIS A 216 -6.27 -20.41 -1.00
C HIS A 216 -4.80 -20.47 -1.40
N LEU A 217 -3.99 -21.30 -0.73
CA LEU A 217 -2.55 -21.44 -0.95
C LEU A 217 -2.22 -22.21 -2.24
N PRO A 218 -1.05 -21.96 -2.86
CA PRO A 218 -0.13 -20.83 -2.66
C PRO A 218 -0.53 -19.59 -3.48
N PHE A 219 -0.02 -18.40 -3.09
CA PHE A 219 -0.32 -17.13 -3.77
C PHE A 219 0.73 -16.75 -4.82
N ASP A 220 0.30 -16.04 -5.86
CA ASP A 220 1.18 -15.45 -6.90
C ASP A 220 1.80 -14.14 -6.46
N ALA A 221 1.08 -13.40 -5.63
CA ALA A 221 1.54 -12.15 -5.04
C ALA A 221 1.05 -12.02 -3.61
N VAL A 222 1.90 -11.49 -2.73
CA VAL A 222 1.52 -11.04 -1.40
C VAL A 222 1.84 -9.56 -1.28
N GLU A 223 0.87 -8.78 -0.80
CA GLU A 223 1.02 -7.37 -0.51
C GLU A 223 0.85 -7.15 1.01
N MET A 224 1.79 -6.40 1.61
CA MET A 224 1.72 -5.96 3.01
C MET A 224 2.28 -4.54 3.09
N VAL A 225 1.49 -3.57 2.65
CA VAL A 225 1.87 -2.16 2.53
C VAL A 225 1.27 -1.33 3.66
N GLY A 226 2.07 -0.42 4.25
CA GLY A 226 1.62 0.44 5.35
C GLY A 226 1.57 -0.24 6.71
N PHE A 227 2.26 -1.35 6.90
CA PHE A 227 2.24 -2.10 8.17
C PHE A 227 3.60 -2.18 8.86
N LEU A 228 4.70 -2.35 8.13
CA LEU A 228 6.03 -2.53 8.74
C LEU A 228 6.46 -1.33 9.58
N GLU A 229 5.91 -0.14 9.34
CA GLU A 229 6.16 1.07 10.10
C GLU A 229 5.72 0.98 11.58
N TYR A 230 4.89 0.00 11.92
CA TYR A 230 4.31 -0.15 13.26
C TYR A 230 4.89 -1.32 14.06
N VAL A 231 5.83 -2.08 13.49
CA VAL A 231 6.39 -3.27 14.15
C VAL A 231 7.90 -3.16 14.37
N SER A 232 8.43 -3.97 15.31
CA SER A 232 9.88 -4.10 15.50
C SER A 232 10.51 -4.86 14.33
N ASP A 233 11.82 -4.71 14.13
CA ASP A 233 12.56 -5.43 13.09
C ASP A 233 12.45 -6.94 13.26
N ARG A 234 12.57 -7.43 14.51
CA ARG A 234 12.36 -8.86 14.82
C ARG A 234 10.97 -9.35 14.41
N THR A 235 9.93 -8.54 14.63
CA THR A 235 8.57 -8.89 14.22
C THR A 235 8.43 -8.82 12.70
N ALA A 236 9.03 -7.81 12.06
CA ALA A 236 9.02 -7.66 10.61
C ALA A 236 9.64 -8.90 9.92
N VAL A 237 10.81 -9.35 10.35
CA VAL A 237 11.47 -10.55 9.79
C VAL A 237 10.58 -11.78 9.92
N ARG A 238 9.99 -12.05 11.08
CA ARG A 238 9.08 -13.19 11.28
C ARG A 238 7.84 -13.16 10.40
N LEU A 239 7.28 -11.94 10.18
CA LEU A 239 6.16 -11.75 9.27
C LEU A 239 6.58 -12.04 7.84
N ILE A 240 7.75 -11.57 7.42
CA ILE A 240 8.29 -11.78 6.07
C ILE A 240 8.59 -13.27 5.83
N GLU A 241 9.18 -13.99 6.78
CA GLU A 241 9.35 -15.45 6.73
C GLU A 241 8.03 -16.18 6.50
N SER A 242 6.99 -15.73 7.18
CA SER A 242 5.66 -16.32 7.01
C SER A 242 5.04 -15.99 5.67
N VAL A 243 5.26 -14.79 5.13
CA VAL A 243 4.88 -14.41 3.77
C VAL A 243 5.60 -15.29 2.75
N TYR A 244 6.92 -15.49 2.91
CA TYR A 244 7.70 -16.37 2.02
C TYR A 244 7.07 -17.76 1.91
N SER A 245 6.61 -18.31 3.02
CA SER A 245 6.05 -19.67 3.11
C SER A 245 4.65 -19.85 2.51
N VAL A 246 3.96 -18.79 2.11
CA VAL A 246 2.63 -18.84 1.47
C VAL A 246 2.68 -18.44 -0.02
N LEU A 247 3.82 -17.99 -0.50
CA LEU A 247 4.06 -17.70 -1.90
C LEU A 247 4.38 -18.97 -2.68
N ARG A 248 3.93 -19.01 -3.92
CA ARG A 248 4.41 -20.03 -4.88
C ARG A 248 5.82 -19.68 -5.35
N PRO A 249 6.58 -20.65 -5.85
CA PRO A 249 7.85 -20.40 -6.53
C PRO A 249 7.68 -19.38 -7.66
N GLY A 250 8.50 -18.31 -7.67
CA GLY A 250 8.38 -17.18 -8.60
C GLY A 250 7.25 -16.19 -8.26
N GLY A 251 6.57 -16.37 -7.12
CA GLY A 251 5.63 -15.41 -6.58
C GLY A 251 6.33 -14.14 -6.07
N ILE A 252 5.62 -13.02 -6.02
CA ILE A 252 6.19 -11.75 -5.58
C ILE A 252 5.66 -11.30 -4.22
N PHE A 253 6.50 -10.63 -3.47
CA PHE A 253 6.15 -9.94 -2.23
C PHE A 253 6.36 -8.43 -2.39
N LEU A 254 5.34 -7.65 -2.08
CA LEU A 254 5.36 -6.19 -2.04
C LEU A 254 5.14 -5.71 -0.61
N THR A 255 6.11 -4.97 -0.11
CA THR A 255 5.99 -4.26 1.17
C THR A 255 6.69 -2.91 1.08
N ASN A 256 6.54 -2.06 2.11
CA ASN A 256 7.18 -0.76 2.09
C ASN A 256 7.75 -0.35 3.45
N SER A 257 8.54 0.69 3.41
CA SER A 257 8.92 1.49 4.58
C SER A 257 8.87 2.98 4.24
N ILE A 258 8.72 3.80 5.29
CA ILE A 258 8.85 5.25 5.19
C ILE A 258 10.29 5.64 5.55
N GLY A 259 10.93 6.45 4.71
CA GLY A 259 12.24 7.05 4.95
C GLY A 259 12.19 8.35 5.76
N ASN A 260 13.35 8.88 6.10
CA ASN A 260 13.41 10.22 6.69
C ASN A 260 12.97 11.27 5.67
N ASN A 261 12.17 12.22 6.12
CA ASN A 261 11.66 13.29 5.28
C ASN A 261 11.44 14.58 6.11
N PRO A 262 11.33 15.74 5.47
CA PRO A 262 11.18 17.02 6.17
C PRO A 262 9.93 17.13 7.06
N GLU A 263 8.87 16.40 6.71
CA GLU A 263 7.58 16.45 7.40
C GLU A 263 7.46 15.45 8.56
N ARG A 264 8.50 14.65 8.83
CA ARG A 264 8.48 13.62 9.87
C ARG A 264 7.99 14.13 11.21
N TRP A 265 8.49 15.30 11.64
CA TRP A 265 8.12 15.89 12.93
C TRP A 265 6.71 16.47 12.94
N PHE A 266 6.22 16.92 11.78
CA PHE A 266 4.84 17.33 11.61
C PHE A 266 3.88 16.13 11.75
N LEU A 267 4.17 15.02 11.09
CA LEU A 267 3.41 13.78 11.25
C LEU A 267 3.39 13.32 12.72
N TYR A 268 4.56 13.36 13.37
CA TYR A 268 4.70 12.90 14.75
C TYR A 268 3.99 13.79 15.77
N HIS A 269 4.16 15.12 15.70
CA HIS A 269 3.69 16.04 16.72
C HIS A 269 2.32 16.68 16.43
N VAL A 270 2.00 16.93 15.16
CA VAL A 270 0.76 17.60 14.77
C VAL A 270 -0.33 16.59 14.41
N ILE A 271 -0.02 15.59 13.61
CA ILE A 271 -0.98 14.55 13.22
C ILE A 271 -1.10 13.45 14.28
N ASP A 272 -0.09 13.28 15.16
CA ASP A 272 0.06 12.15 16.08
C ASP A 272 0.25 10.80 15.37
N TRP A 273 0.71 10.82 14.12
CA TRP A 273 0.99 9.64 13.31
C TRP A 273 2.43 9.15 13.53
N ARG A 274 2.58 8.21 14.44
CA ARG A 274 3.89 7.72 14.88
C ARG A 274 4.30 6.50 14.06
N MET A 275 5.37 6.64 13.28
CA MET A 275 5.90 5.60 12.40
C MET A 275 7.39 5.39 12.65
N LYS A 276 7.85 4.15 12.46
CA LYS A 276 9.27 3.81 12.40
C LYS A 276 9.80 4.10 11.00
N HIS A 277 10.78 4.98 10.92
CA HIS A 277 11.44 5.31 9.67
C HIS A 277 12.60 4.36 9.43
N ARG A 278 12.66 3.76 8.23
CA ARG A 278 13.73 2.86 7.80
C ARG A 278 14.31 3.31 6.48
N ARG A 279 15.63 3.25 6.37
CA ARG A 279 16.34 3.52 5.10
C ARG A 279 16.09 2.37 4.11
N PRO A 280 16.22 2.60 2.79
CA PRO A 280 16.06 1.56 1.76
C PRO A 280 16.86 0.28 2.04
N LYS A 281 18.17 0.41 2.33
CA LYS A 281 19.06 -0.73 2.67
C LYS A 281 18.60 -1.50 3.92
N HIS A 282 17.98 -0.82 4.88
CA HIS A 282 17.45 -1.48 6.08
C HIS A 282 16.21 -2.31 5.74
N LEU A 283 15.31 -1.78 4.92
CA LEU A 283 14.15 -2.53 4.42
C LEU A 283 14.61 -3.76 3.63
N GLU A 284 15.57 -3.59 2.71
CA GLU A 284 16.15 -4.70 1.95
C GLU A 284 16.74 -5.77 2.87
N GLY A 285 17.51 -5.38 3.89
CA GLY A 285 18.07 -6.30 4.88
C GLY A 285 17.01 -7.10 5.63
N LEU A 286 15.88 -6.49 6.01
CA LEU A 286 14.76 -7.20 6.66
C LEU A 286 14.11 -8.21 5.71
N VAL A 287 13.93 -7.85 4.43
CA VAL A 287 13.31 -8.72 3.43
C VAL A 287 14.22 -9.92 3.13
N ARG A 288 15.53 -9.68 2.99
CA ARG A 288 16.52 -10.77 2.83
C ARG A 288 16.60 -11.68 4.06
N ALA A 289 16.59 -11.11 5.27
CA ALA A 289 16.57 -11.88 6.52
C ALA A 289 15.28 -12.73 6.63
N GLY A 290 14.18 -12.35 6.00
CA GLY A 290 12.94 -13.10 5.91
C GLY A 290 12.91 -14.19 4.82
N GLY A 291 14.06 -14.46 4.13
CA GLY A 291 14.21 -15.56 3.19
C GLY A 291 14.20 -15.19 1.70
N PHE A 292 14.03 -13.90 1.35
CA PHE A 292 14.05 -13.47 -0.05
C PHE A 292 15.47 -13.10 -0.50
N GLU A 293 16.03 -13.88 -1.41
CA GLU A 293 17.34 -13.58 -2.01
C GLU A 293 17.26 -12.50 -3.08
N ASP A 294 16.22 -12.55 -3.94
CA ASP A 294 15.95 -11.52 -4.93
C ASP A 294 15.01 -10.46 -4.35
N CYS A 295 15.58 -9.27 -4.09
CA CYS A 295 14.86 -8.13 -3.56
C CYS A 295 15.38 -6.84 -4.20
N ARG A 296 14.47 -6.06 -4.78
CA ARG A 296 14.75 -4.72 -5.32
C ARG A 296 13.98 -3.68 -4.55
N ILE A 297 14.62 -2.56 -4.25
CA ILE A 297 13.96 -1.41 -3.63
C ILE A 297 13.64 -0.37 -4.71
N ILE A 298 12.38 -0.02 -4.81
CA ILE A 298 11.86 0.98 -5.73
C ILE A 298 11.28 2.11 -4.90
N SER A 299 11.76 3.33 -5.10
CA SER A 299 11.26 4.50 -4.39
C SER A 299 10.24 5.24 -5.25
N GLU A 300 9.16 5.72 -4.63
CA GLU A 300 8.29 6.67 -5.32
C GLU A 300 9.03 8.02 -5.53
N PRO A 301 8.55 8.90 -6.42
CA PRO A 301 9.33 10.08 -6.87
C PRO A 301 9.83 11.03 -5.77
N HIS A 302 9.12 11.12 -4.64
CA HIS A 302 9.55 11.96 -3.50
C HIS A 302 10.59 11.28 -2.60
N SER A 303 10.88 9.99 -2.84
CA SER A 303 11.81 9.18 -2.04
C SER A 303 11.46 9.15 -0.54
N ILE A 304 10.17 9.28 -0.23
CA ILE A 304 9.61 9.16 1.13
C ILE A 304 9.23 7.71 1.40
N PHE A 305 8.52 7.05 0.47
CA PHE A 305 8.20 5.64 0.58
C PHE A 305 9.09 4.81 -0.34
N HIS A 306 9.63 3.74 0.24
CA HIS A 306 10.46 2.77 -0.45
C HIS A 306 9.73 1.43 -0.46
N ILE A 307 9.48 0.91 -1.65
CA ILE A 307 8.80 -0.36 -1.87
C ILE A 307 9.83 -1.44 -2.11
N ALA A 308 9.79 -2.52 -1.34
CA ALA A 308 10.51 -3.73 -1.63
C ALA A 308 9.64 -4.62 -2.54
N LEU A 309 10.18 -4.92 -3.71
CA LEU A 309 9.69 -5.96 -4.62
C LEU A 309 10.64 -7.14 -4.51
N ALA A 310 10.18 -8.22 -3.91
CA ALA A 310 10.96 -9.43 -3.70
C ALA A 310 10.30 -10.62 -4.40
N THR A 311 11.13 -11.55 -4.89
CA THR A 311 10.67 -12.75 -5.59
C THR A 311 11.05 -13.99 -4.78
N SER A 312 10.10 -14.90 -4.59
CA SER A 312 10.39 -16.21 -3.99
C SER A 312 11.21 -17.05 -4.96
N CYS A 313 12.25 -17.74 -4.47
CA CYS A 313 13.06 -18.61 -5.30
C CYS A 313 12.20 -19.68 -5.97
N LYS A 314 12.50 -20.00 -7.23
CA LYS A 314 11.98 -21.21 -7.86
C LYS A 314 12.53 -22.38 -7.04
N ALA A 315 11.67 -23.34 -6.66
CA ALA A 315 12.17 -24.59 -6.12
C ALA A 315 13.22 -25.11 -7.12
N SER A 316 14.47 -25.19 -6.66
CA SER A 316 15.48 -25.93 -7.41
C SER A 316 14.91 -27.33 -7.59
N THR A 317 14.64 -27.72 -8.82
CA THR A 317 14.36 -29.10 -9.17
C THR A 317 15.69 -29.83 -8.89
N GLU A 318 15.92 -30.22 -7.65
CA GLU A 318 16.92 -31.23 -7.37
C GLU A 318 16.44 -32.49 -8.09
N MET A 319 17.07 -32.74 -9.24
CA MET A 319 17.07 -34.06 -9.85
C MET A 319 17.71 -35.01 -8.85
N VAL A 320 16.88 -35.85 -8.26
CA VAL A 320 17.33 -37.11 -7.63
C VAL A 320 17.12 -38.22 -8.63
#